data_29f205d1fd107463c645d04310416485
#
_entry.id   29f205d1fd107463c645d04310416485
#
_cell.length_a   1.000
_cell.length_b   1.000
_cell.length_c   1.000
_cell.angle_alpha   90.00
_cell.angle_beta   90.00
_cell.angle_gamma   90.00
#
_symmetry.space_group_name_H-M   'P 1'
#
loop_
_entity.id
_entity.type
_entity.pdbx_description
1 polymer ?
#
loop_
_entity_poly.entity_id
_entity_poly.type
_entity_poly.pdbx_seq_one_letter_code
_entity_poly.pdbx_strand_id
1 'polypeptide(L)'
;MFDKSEEYIMAKYRIAWLPGDGVGIDVMNAARIILDKIGLDAEYIHGDIGWEIWRNEANPLPDRTIKLLNETDCALFGAITSKPKQEAEAELVPKLQGKGYIYSSPIVRLRQEFNLRTNLRPCRAYPGNPLNYRDDIDIVVFRENTEDLYSGVEFHPVPDDVRRVLRASHKKMLRFDSTPNEDMAMSLRILTRQGCRNIIRDAFEYCQKYGYKSVTVVEKPNVIRETSGLMVRETRKIAKEYSGIELREANIDAMCMWLVKNPQTYSVLVTSNLFGDIVSDLCAQLVGGLGFACSGNIGDNYAVFEPTHGSAPKYAGMNKVNPIAMLLSVKMMLDWLNEGDKA
;
A
#
# COMPACT_ATOMS: atom_id res chain seq x y z
N MET A 1 -12.87 -51.61 -21.01
CA MET A 1 -12.46 -50.28 -21.49
C MET A 1 -13.14 -49.27 -20.60
N PHE A 2 -12.49 -48.91 -19.51
CA PHE A 2 -13.03 -47.95 -18.54
C PHE A 2 -12.41 -46.59 -18.84
N ASP A 3 -13.23 -45.73 -19.40
CA ASP A 3 -12.94 -44.29 -19.54
C ASP A 3 -13.09 -43.66 -18.14
N LYS A 4 -11.97 -43.44 -17.46
CA LYS A 4 -11.93 -42.55 -16.30
C LYS A 4 -11.67 -41.15 -16.83
N SER A 5 -12.73 -40.44 -17.15
CA SER A 5 -12.69 -38.98 -17.17
C SER A 5 -12.35 -38.56 -15.72
N GLU A 6 -11.09 -38.22 -15.46
CA GLU A 6 -10.73 -37.50 -14.27
C GLU A 6 -11.46 -36.16 -14.34
N GLU A 7 -12.53 -36.00 -13.60
CA GLU A 7 -13.10 -34.70 -13.31
C GLU A 7 -11.98 -33.88 -12.64
N TYR A 8 -11.38 -32.95 -13.36
CA TYR A 8 -10.51 -31.94 -12.81
C TYR A 8 -11.37 -31.09 -11.85
N ILE A 9 -11.34 -31.45 -10.55
CA ILE A 9 -11.93 -30.62 -9.51
C ILE A 9 -11.08 -29.37 -9.46
N MET A 10 -11.59 -28.27 -10.01
CA MET A 10 -10.93 -26.97 -9.93
C MET A 10 -10.86 -26.56 -8.45
N ALA A 11 -9.71 -26.08 -8.01
CA ALA A 11 -9.56 -25.52 -6.67
C ALA A 11 -10.59 -24.37 -6.44
N LYS A 12 -11.06 -24.24 -5.21
CA LYS A 12 -12.05 -23.24 -4.81
C LYS A 12 -11.56 -21.81 -5.08
N TYR A 13 -10.26 -21.58 -4.87
CA TYR A 13 -9.63 -20.28 -5.10
C TYR A 13 -8.44 -20.38 -6.04
N ARG A 14 -8.24 -19.34 -6.84
CA ARG A 14 -7.04 -19.14 -7.65
C ARG A 14 -6.30 -17.92 -7.11
N ILE A 15 -5.11 -18.13 -6.58
CA ILE A 15 -4.33 -17.09 -5.89
C ILE A 15 -3.05 -16.82 -6.67
N ALA A 16 -2.86 -15.57 -7.11
CA ALA A 16 -1.61 -15.16 -7.72
C ALA A 16 -0.51 -15.15 -6.66
N TRP A 17 0.60 -15.83 -6.95
CA TRP A 17 1.76 -15.97 -6.10
C TRP A 17 2.90 -15.12 -6.65
N LEU A 18 3.16 -13.96 -6.02
CA LEU A 18 4.08 -12.93 -6.48
C LEU A 18 5.25 -12.78 -5.49
N PRO A 19 6.30 -13.61 -5.53
CA PRO A 19 7.38 -13.54 -4.53
C PRO A 19 8.15 -12.21 -4.57
N GLY A 20 8.30 -11.63 -5.75
CA GLY A 20 9.12 -10.43 -5.94
C GLY A 20 10.61 -10.70 -5.76
N ASP A 21 11.28 -9.86 -4.95
CA ASP A 21 12.74 -9.81 -4.83
C ASP A 21 13.21 -10.14 -3.41
N GLY A 22 14.44 -10.62 -3.32
CA GLY A 22 15.16 -10.71 -2.06
C GLY A 22 14.45 -11.55 -1.00
N VAL A 23 14.26 -10.98 0.20
CA VAL A 23 13.56 -11.66 1.30
C VAL A 23 12.06 -11.90 1.03
N GLY A 24 11.50 -11.28 -0.02
CA GLY A 24 10.13 -11.57 -0.45
C GLY A 24 9.93 -13.06 -0.74
N ILE A 25 10.91 -13.72 -1.34
CA ILE A 25 10.91 -15.15 -1.59
C ILE A 25 10.89 -15.94 -0.27
N ASP A 26 11.73 -15.54 0.71
CA ASP A 26 11.85 -16.23 2.00
C ASP A 26 10.53 -16.15 2.80
N VAL A 27 9.91 -14.96 2.87
CA VAL A 27 8.67 -14.78 3.63
C VAL A 27 7.48 -15.44 2.94
N MET A 28 7.45 -15.47 1.61
CA MET A 28 6.43 -16.21 0.85
C MET A 28 6.56 -17.73 1.06
N ASN A 29 7.78 -18.27 1.09
CA ASN A 29 8.00 -19.67 1.43
C ASN A 29 7.49 -20.02 2.85
N ALA A 30 7.70 -19.12 3.82
CA ALA A 30 7.13 -19.29 5.16
C ALA A 30 5.58 -19.27 5.15
N ALA A 31 4.98 -18.38 4.36
CA ALA A 31 3.53 -18.34 4.15
C ALA A 31 3.00 -19.64 3.55
N ARG A 32 3.73 -20.22 2.58
CA ARG A 32 3.34 -21.48 1.93
C ARG A 32 3.22 -22.63 2.93
N ILE A 33 4.15 -22.73 3.87
CA ILE A 33 4.11 -23.78 4.92
C ILE A 33 2.82 -23.70 5.73
N ILE A 34 2.38 -22.48 6.08
CA ILE A 34 1.14 -22.27 6.84
C ILE A 34 -0.08 -22.58 5.99
N LEU A 35 -0.14 -22.10 4.75
CA LEU A 35 -1.25 -22.34 3.83
C LEU A 35 -1.44 -23.84 3.54
N ASP A 36 -0.37 -24.59 3.36
CA ASP A 36 -0.42 -26.03 3.19
C ASP A 36 -0.91 -26.74 4.48
N LYS A 37 -0.50 -26.24 5.66
CA LYS A 37 -0.89 -26.80 6.96
C LYS A 37 -2.36 -26.60 7.28
N ILE A 38 -2.93 -25.44 6.95
CA ILE A 38 -4.36 -25.15 7.19
C ILE A 38 -5.28 -25.75 6.11
N GLY A 39 -4.69 -26.33 5.05
CA GLY A 39 -5.43 -27.00 3.98
C GLY A 39 -6.39 -26.05 3.25
N LEU A 40 -5.92 -24.89 2.84
CA LEU A 40 -6.71 -24.00 1.99
C LEU A 40 -6.88 -24.62 0.61
N ASP A 41 -8.11 -24.81 0.17
CA ASP A 41 -8.43 -25.30 -1.18
C ASP A 41 -8.15 -24.21 -2.21
N ALA A 42 -6.90 -24.10 -2.64
CA ALA A 42 -6.43 -23.05 -3.53
C ALA A 42 -5.35 -23.52 -4.49
N GLU A 43 -5.42 -23.04 -5.73
CA GLU A 43 -4.35 -23.09 -6.71
C GLU A 43 -3.48 -21.83 -6.56
N TYR A 44 -2.15 -22.01 -6.37
CA TYR A 44 -1.20 -20.89 -6.30
C TYR A 44 -0.46 -20.78 -7.63
N ILE A 45 -0.68 -19.68 -8.35
CA ILE A 45 -0.17 -19.48 -9.69
C ILE A 45 0.94 -18.43 -9.66
N HIS A 46 2.16 -18.84 -10.01
CA HIS A 46 3.33 -17.97 -10.00
C HIS A 46 3.23 -16.83 -11.03
N GLY A 47 3.52 -15.60 -10.61
CA GLY A 47 3.60 -14.42 -11.47
C GLY A 47 4.94 -13.69 -11.33
N ASP A 48 5.47 -13.24 -12.46
CA ASP A 48 6.72 -12.49 -12.54
C ASP A 48 6.52 -11.02 -12.13
N ILE A 49 7.30 -10.54 -11.17
CA ILE A 49 7.25 -9.15 -10.70
C ILE A 49 8.56 -8.79 -10.00
N GLY A 50 8.99 -7.54 -10.11
CA GLY A 50 10.08 -7.01 -9.30
C GLY A 50 11.34 -6.65 -10.09
N TRP A 51 12.46 -6.57 -9.36
CA TRP A 51 13.72 -6.00 -9.83
C TRP A 51 14.42 -6.87 -10.86
N GLU A 52 14.40 -8.19 -10.67
CA GLU A 52 15.04 -9.10 -11.63
C GLU A 52 14.34 -9.04 -12.99
N ILE A 53 13.02 -8.89 -13.00
CA ILE A 53 12.22 -8.72 -14.22
C ILE A 53 12.54 -7.36 -14.87
N TRP A 54 12.63 -6.28 -14.07
CA TRP A 54 13.08 -4.99 -14.55
C TRP A 54 14.43 -5.07 -15.25
N ARG A 55 15.43 -5.67 -14.62
CA ARG A 55 16.78 -5.79 -15.17
C ARG A 55 16.81 -6.47 -16.54
N ASN A 56 15.99 -7.50 -16.72
CA ASN A 56 16.00 -8.35 -17.91
C ASN A 56 15.06 -7.87 -19.02
N GLU A 57 13.98 -7.17 -18.67
CA GLU A 57 12.88 -6.84 -19.59
C GLU A 57 12.57 -5.33 -19.64
N ALA A 58 13.17 -4.50 -18.79
CA ALA A 58 12.86 -3.07 -18.60
C ALA A 58 11.38 -2.80 -18.26
N ASN A 59 10.69 -3.79 -17.68
CA ASN A 59 9.32 -3.72 -17.21
C ASN A 59 9.19 -4.55 -15.92
N PRO A 60 9.06 -3.95 -14.73
CA PRO A 60 9.01 -4.71 -13.47
C PRO A 60 7.69 -5.42 -13.24
N LEU A 61 6.67 -5.17 -14.06
CA LEU A 61 5.34 -5.81 -14.03
C LEU A 61 4.90 -6.11 -15.46
N PRO A 62 5.29 -7.25 -16.04
CA PRO A 62 4.99 -7.58 -17.43
C PRO A 62 3.50 -7.90 -17.64
N ASP A 63 3.03 -7.72 -18.87
CA ASP A 63 1.61 -7.91 -19.23
C ASP A 63 1.11 -9.33 -18.96
N ARG A 64 1.99 -10.34 -19.03
CA ARG A 64 1.65 -11.72 -18.63
C ARG A 64 1.21 -11.82 -17.18
N THR A 65 1.82 -11.03 -16.29
CA THR A 65 1.43 -10.98 -14.88
C THR A 65 0.11 -10.24 -14.69
N ILE A 66 -0.11 -9.12 -15.41
CA ILE A 66 -1.42 -8.44 -15.40
C ILE A 66 -2.53 -9.38 -15.88
N LYS A 67 -2.28 -10.15 -16.94
CA LYS A 67 -3.24 -11.15 -17.43
C LYS A 67 -3.53 -12.20 -16.36
N LEU A 68 -2.50 -12.75 -15.72
CA LEU A 68 -2.63 -13.70 -14.62
C LEU A 68 -3.51 -13.15 -13.48
N LEU A 69 -3.26 -11.90 -13.07
CA LEU A 69 -4.02 -11.25 -12.00
C LEU A 69 -5.52 -11.11 -12.34
N ASN A 70 -5.86 -10.86 -13.60
CA ASN A 70 -7.26 -10.82 -14.05
C ASN A 70 -7.94 -12.21 -14.06
N GLU A 71 -7.17 -13.30 -13.93
CA GLU A 71 -7.67 -14.68 -13.93
C GLU A 71 -7.63 -15.31 -12.52
N THR A 72 -7.33 -14.51 -11.48
CA THR A 72 -7.19 -14.96 -10.08
C THR A 72 -8.12 -14.17 -9.16
N ASP A 73 -8.47 -14.74 -8.00
CA ASP A 73 -9.38 -14.13 -7.02
C ASP A 73 -8.70 -13.05 -6.18
N CYS A 74 -7.41 -13.21 -5.91
CA CYS A 74 -6.57 -12.27 -5.19
C CYS A 74 -5.09 -12.59 -5.41
N ALA A 75 -4.20 -11.79 -4.82
CA ALA A 75 -2.76 -12.05 -4.86
C ALA A 75 -2.13 -12.00 -3.47
N LEU A 76 -1.13 -12.86 -3.26
CA LEU A 76 -0.12 -12.71 -2.22
C LEU A 76 1.16 -12.18 -2.86
N PHE A 77 1.72 -11.15 -2.26
CA PHE A 77 2.90 -10.47 -2.77
C PHE A 77 3.99 -10.37 -1.69
N GLY A 78 5.23 -10.77 -2.02
CA GLY A 78 6.34 -10.79 -1.08
C GLY A 78 6.94 -9.40 -0.84
N ALA A 79 7.94 -9.03 -1.62
CA ALA A 79 8.56 -7.71 -1.53
C ALA A 79 9.27 -7.35 -2.83
N ILE A 80 9.55 -6.06 -3.03
CA ILE A 80 10.32 -5.59 -4.20
C ILE A 80 11.48 -4.70 -3.79
N THR A 81 12.47 -4.65 -4.68
CA THR A 81 13.54 -3.66 -4.68
C THR A 81 13.08 -2.45 -5.51
N SER A 82 13.32 -1.24 -5.00
CA SER A 82 13.13 0.00 -5.74
C SER A 82 14.38 0.84 -5.61
N LYS A 83 14.84 1.44 -6.72
CA LYS A 83 16.02 2.30 -6.76
C LYS A 83 15.74 3.59 -7.54
N PRO A 84 16.51 4.67 -7.29
CA PRO A 84 16.43 5.89 -8.08
C PRO A 84 16.65 5.64 -9.58
N LYS A 85 16.07 6.52 -10.41
CA LYS A 85 16.05 6.38 -11.88
C LYS A 85 17.42 6.05 -12.50
N GLN A 86 18.48 6.75 -12.11
CA GLN A 86 19.81 6.56 -12.67
C GLN A 86 20.41 5.18 -12.33
N GLU A 87 20.25 4.75 -11.08
CA GLU A 87 20.70 3.43 -10.64
C GLU A 87 19.89 2.32 -11.33
N ALA A 88 18.59 2.52 -11.47
CA ALA A 88 17.70 1.56 -12.10
C ALA A 88 18.06 1.35 -13.58
N GLU A 89 18.39 2.40 -14.32
CA GLU A 89 18.82 2.30 -15.71
C GLU A 89 20.17 1.60 -15.84
N ALA A 90 21.13 1.90 -14.95
CA ALA A 90 22.46 1.31 -14.97
C ALA A 90 22.46 -0.22 -14.73
N GLU A 91 21.45 -0.75 -14.05
CA GLU A 91 21.34 -2.18 -13.77
C GLU A 91 20.60 -3.00 -14.83
N LEU A 92 20.05 -2.36 -15.86
CA LEU A 92 19.49 -3.08 -17.01
C LEU A 92 20.59 -3.90 -17.72
N VAL A 93 20.20 -5.03 -18.30
CA VAL A 93 21.11 -5.78 -19.17
C VAL A 93 21.61 -4.90 -20.33
N PRO A 94 22.86 -5.09 -20.82
CA PRO A 94 23.49 -4.17 -21.77
C PRO A 94 22.65 -3.85 -23.01
N LYS A 95 21.87 -4.81 -23.51
CA LYS A 95 21.00 -4.62 -24.69
C LYS A 95 19.83 -3.63 -24.45
N LEU A 96 19.51 -3.30 -23.18
CA LEU A 96 18.40 -2.42 -22.80
C LEU A 96 18.87 -1.06 -22.30
N GLN A 97 20.14 -0.89 -21.93
CA GLN A 97 20.69 0.39 -21.48
C GLN A 97 20.67 1.45 -22.59
N GLY A 98 20.55 2.71 -22.19
CA GLY A 98 20.56 3.86 -23.11
C GLY A 98 19.32 3.99 -24.02
N LYS A 99 18.27 3.23 -23.78
CA LYS A 99 17.02 3.27 -24.57
C LYS A 99 15.94 4.14 -23.96
N GLY A 100 16.22 4.83 -22.84
CA GLY A 100 15.29 5.75 -22.19
C GLY A 100 14.20 5.06 -21.35
N TYR A 101 14.37 3.81 -20.98
CA TYR A 101 13.47 3.15 -20.03
C TYR A 101 13.51 3.79 -18.65
N ILE A 102 12.35 3.97 -18.06
CA ILE A 102 12.21 4.57 -16.72
C ILE A 102 11.56 3.55 -15.80
N TYR A 103 12.23 3.24 -14.68
CA TYR A 103 11.67 2.39 -13.65
C TYR A 103 10.48 3.07 -12.98
N SER A 104 9.40 2.33 -12.85
CA SER A 104 8.27 2.69 -11.99
C SER A 104 7.96 1.51 -11.05
N SER A 105 7.56 1.82 -9.82
CA SER A 105 7.25 0.77 -8.84
C SER A 105 6.09 -0.09 -9.31
N PRO A 106 6.26 -1.42 -9.42
CA PRO A 106 5.20 -2.31 -9.89
C PRO A 106 3.99 -2.33 -8.97
N ILE A 107 4.18 -2.14 -7.65
CA ILE A 107 3.04 -2.11 -6.72
C ILE A 107 2.18 -0.85 -6.92
N VAL A 108 2.78 0.29 -7.27
CA VAL A 108 2.02 1.51 -7.59
C VAL A 108 1.17 1.28 -8.85
N ARG A 109 1.75 0.65 -9.88
CA ARG A 109 1.02 0.29 -11.09
C ARG A 109 -0.14 -0.67 -10.79
N LEU A 110 0.08 -1.71 -9.97
CA LEU A 110 -0.97 -2.64 -9.54
C LEU A 110 -2.14 -1.91 -8.85
N ARG A 111 -1.83 -1.00 -7.92
CA ARG A 111 -2.84 -0.22 -7.20
C ARG A 111 -3.72 0.59 -8.15
N GLN A 112 -3.12 1.17 -9.18
CA GLN A 112 -3.85 1.97 -10.18
C GLN A 112 -4.65 1.11 -11.16
N GLU A 113 -4.06 0.05 -11.74
CA GLU A 113 -4.71 -0.81 -12.73
C GLU A 113 -5.91 -1.59 -12.17
N PHE A 114 -5.79 -2.07 -10.92
CA PHE A 114 -6.85 -2.83 -10.25
C PHE A 114 -7.71 -1.97 -9.32
N ASN A 115 -7.54 -0.64 -9.36
CA ASN A 115 -8.23 0.31 -8.48
C ASN A 115 -8.22 -0.14 -7.01
N LEU A 116 -7.04 -0.54 -6.51
CA LEU A 116 -6.86 -0.98 -5.13
C LEU A 116 -6.79 0.25 -4.22
N ARG A 117 -7.93 0.91 -4.07
CA ARG A 117 -8.07 2.26 -3.50
C ARG A 117 -7.74 2.36 -2.01
N THR A 118 -7.82 1.24 -1.28
CA THR A 118 -7.61 1.20 0.17
C THR A 118 -6.36 0.39 0.48
N ASN A 119 -5.37 1.00 1.11
CA ASN A 119 -4.30 0.28 1.77
C ASN A 119 -4.64 0.17 3.25
N LEU A 120 -5.04 -1.02 3.65
CA LEU A 120 -5.42 -1.38 5.02
C LEU A 120 -4.19 -1.88 5.75
N ARG A 121 -3.80 -1.20 6.84
CA ARG A 121 -2.61 -1.50 7.64
C ARG A 121 -2.95 -1.65 9.12
N PRO A 122 -3.29 -2.83 9.61
CA PRO A 122 -3.44 -3.09 11.04
C PRO A 122 -2.09 -3.04 11.76
N CYS A 123 -2.04 -2.31 12.86
CA CYS A 123 -0.87 -2.18 13.75
C CYS A 123 -1.31 -2.54 15.16
N ARG A 124 -1.26 -3.82 15.49
CA ARG A 124 -1.70 -4.36 16.77
C ARG A 124 -0.53 -4.90 17.57
N ALA A 125 -0.44 -4.53 18.84
CA ALA A 125 0.51 -5.13 19.77
C ALA A 125 0.08 -6.55 20.13
N TYR A 126 0.96 -7.52 19.91
CA TYR A 126 0.71 -8.90 20.29
C TYR A 126 1.30 -9.17 21.67
N PRO A 127 0.53 -9.76 22.62
CA PRO A 127 1.03 -10.03 23.98
C PRO A 127 2.32 -10.85 23.97
N GLY A 128 3.27 -10.43 24.78
CA GLY A 128 4.56 -11.12 24.91
C GLY A 128 5.60 -10.77 23.84
N ASN A 129 5.30 -9.90 22.90
CA ASN A 129 6.30 -9.38 21.98
C ASN A 129 7.15 -8.29 22.70
N PRO A 130 8.45 -8.54 22.97
CA PRO A 130 9.31 -7.60 23.69
C PRO A 130 9.62 -6.33 22.90
N LEU A 131 9.23 -6.27 21.63
CA LEU A 131 9.42 -5.11 20.74
C LEU A 131 8.24 -4.16 20.78
N ASN A 132 7.14 -4.50 21.45
CA ASN A 132 6.01 -3.59 21.61
C ASN A 132 6.46 -2.35 22.40
N TYR A 133 6.12 -1.17 21.88
CA TYR A 133 6.26 0.06 22.66
C TYR A 133 5.30 0.05 23.86
N ARG A 134 4.07 -0.46 23.65
CA ARG A 134 3.05 -0.71 24.67
C ARG A 134 2.18 -1.89 24.22
N ASP A 135 1.69 -2.68 25.15
CA ASP A 135 0.88 -3.86 24.88
C ASP A 135 -0.61 -3.55 24.60
N ASP A 136 -1.05 -2.32 24.85
CA ASP A 136 -2.44 -1.87 24.67
C ASP A 136 -2.68 -1.11 23.35
N ILE A 137 -1.79 -1.24 22.38
CA ILE A 137 -1.90 -0.60 21.06
C ILE A 137 -2.73 -1.50 20.13
N ASP A 138 -3.81 -0.93 19.57
CA ASP A 138 -4.62 -1.54 18.52
C ASP A 138 -5.07 -0.43 17.55
N ILE A 139 -4.25 -0.14 16.55
CA ILE A 139 -4.45 0.92 15.57
C ILE A 139 -4.59 0.31 14.19
N VAL A 140 -5.54 0.82 13.41
CA VAL A 140 -5.71 0.43 12.02
C VAL A 140 -5.63 1.68 11.13
N VAL A 141 -4.71 1.68 10.19
CA VAL A 141 -4.52 2.81 9.26
C VAL A 141 -5.19 2.50 7.93
N PHE A 142 -6.12 3.35 7.53
CA PHE A 142 -6.74 3.42 6.22
C PHE A 142 -6.01 4.48 5.40
N ARG A 143 -5.07 4.04 4.57
CA ARG A 143 -4.31 4.87 3.66
C ARG A 143 -4.98 4.89 2.30
N GLU A 144 -5.34 6.06 1.77
CA GLU A 144 -5.70 6.19 0.36
C GLU A 144 -4.52 5.69 -0.49
N ASN A 145 -4.77 5.06 -1.63
CA ASN A 145 -3.75 4.22 -2.24
C ASN A 145 -3.50 4.48 -3.74
N THR A 146 -4.29 5.34 -4.37
CA THR A 146 -4.28 5.55 -5.84
C THR A 146 -4.01 6.98 -6.28
N GLU A 147 -4.20 7.94 -5.40
CA GLU A 147 -4.11 9.37 -5.66
C GLU A 147 -2.94 10.03 -4.89
N ASP A 148 -3.07 11.31 -4.58
CA ASP A 148 -2.11 12.14 -3.84
C ASP A 148 -0.83 12.40 -4.68
N LEU A 149 0.32 12.48 -4.06
CA LEU A 149 1.63 12.59 -4.72
C LEU A 149 2.01 11.30 -5.47
N TYR A 150 1.43 10.17 -5.10
CA TYR A 150 1.62 8.87 -5.76
C TYR A 150 0.93 8.76 -7.15
N SER A 151 0.15 9.79 -7.55
CA SER A 151 -0.31 9.93 -8.94
C SER A 151 0.84 10.09 -9.93
N GLY A 152 2.04 10.49 -9.44
CA GLY A 152 3.26 10.58 -10.24
C GLY A 152 3.28 11.74 -11.24
N VAL A 153 2.44 12.76 -11.04
CA VAL A 153 2.44 13.95 -11.92
C VAL A 153 3.52 14.91 -11.45
N GLU A 154 4.68 14.81 -12.08
CA GLU A 154 5.90 15.54 -11.70
C GLU A 154 6.61 16.15 -12.92
N PHE A 155 7.31 17.25 -12.68
CA PHE A 155 8.06 17.96 -13.71
C PHE A 155 9.45 18.36 -13.20
N HIS A 156 10.50 18.00 -13.93
CA HIS A 156 11.86 18.54 -13.81
C HIS A 156 12.63 18.30 -15.11
N PRO A 157 13.05 19.35 -15.81
CA PRO A 157 12.69 20.76 -15.61
C PRO A 157 11.20 21.03 -15.76
N VAL A 158 10.73 22.16 -15.21
CA VAL A 158 9.32 22.56 -15.33
C VAL A 158 9.06 23.08 -16.75
N PRO A 159 8.09 22.52 -17.51
CA PRO A 159 7.76 23.02 -18.84
C PRO A 159 7.22 24.47 -18.81
N ASP A 160 7.58 25.27 -19.81
CA ASP A 160 7.14 26.67 -19.92
C ASP A 160 5.63 26.82 -19.89
N ASP A 161 4.90 25.92 -20.55
CA ASP A 161 3.42 25.96 -20.55
C ASP A 161 2.83 25.72 -19.17
N VAL A 162 3.36 24.75 -18.42
CA VAL A 162 2.94 24.48 -17.04
C VAL A 162 3.19 25.71 -16.16
N ARG A 163 4.40 26.26 -16.25
CA ARG A 163 4.78 27.46 -15.50
C ARG A 163 3.86 28.65 -15.83
N ARG A 164 3.62 28.90 -17.12
CA ARG A 164 2.76 29.99 -17.60
C ARG A 164 1.34 29.89 -17.05
N VAL A 165 0.73 28.69 -17.11
CA VAL A 165 -0.63 28.43 -16.61
C VAL A 165 -0.68 28.63 -15.10
N LEU A 166 0.25 28.05 -14.34
CA LEU A 166 0.28 28.19 -12.89
C LEU A 166 0.51 29.65 -12.45
N ARG A 167 1.39 30.38 -13.14
CA ARG A 167 1.66 31.79 -12.87
C ARG A 167 0.41 32.67 -13.11
N ALA A 168 -0.31 32.42 -14.19
CA ALA A 168 -1.57 33.12 -14.49
C ALA A 168 -2.68 32.81 -13.48
N SER A 169 -2.74 31.55 -13.00
CA SER A 169 -3.78 31.07 -12.11
C SER A 169 -3.51 31.39 -10.63
N HIS A 170 -2.25 31.51 -10.21
CA HIS A 170 -1.91 31.63 -8.81
C HIS A 170 -0.78 32.63 -8.52
N LYS A 171 -1.12 33.77 -7.90
CA LYS A 171 -0.17 34.86 -7.62
C LYS A 171 1.07 34.47 -6.82
N LYS A 172 1.02 33.39 -6.00
CA LYS A 172 2.19 32.91 -5.26
C LYS A 172 3.29 32.39 -6.16
N MET A 173 3.00 32.06 -7.42
CA MET A 173 4.01 31.64 -8.41
C MET A 173 4.97 32.78 -8.80
N LEU A 174 4.56 34.04 -8.64
CA LEU A 174 5.41 35.21 -8.93
C LEU A 174 6.71 35.26 -8.13
N ARG A 175 6.73 34.66 -6.94
CA ARG A 175 7.95 34.55 -6.12
C ARG A 175 9.07 33.72 -6.75
N PHE A 176 8.75 32.93 -7.76
CA PHE A 176 9.69 32.05 -8.47
C PHE A 176 10.05 32.57 -9.87
N ASP A 177 9.62 33.78 -10.23
CA ASP A 177 9.82 34.32 -11.60
C ASP A 177 11.32 34.40 -12.00
N SER A 178 12.21 34.63 -11.04
CA SER A 178 13.66 34.68 -11.28
C SER A 178 14.35 33.30 -11.26
N THR A 179 13.63 32.23 -10.93
CA THR A 179 14.21 30.88 -10.91
C THR A 179 14.12 30.26 -12.30
N PRO A 180 15.22 29.81 -12.92
CA PRO A 180 15.19 29.08 -14.20
C PRO A 180 14.34 27.81 -14.10
N ASN A 181 13.77 27.37 -15.22
CA ASN A 181 12.98 26.13 -15.25
C ASN A 181 13.79 24.90 -14.90
N GLU A 182 15.07 24.88 -15.27
CA GLU A 182 16.03 23.82 -15.00
C GLU A 182 16.33 23.64 -13.50
N ASP A 183 16.18 24.74 -12.75
CA ASP A 183 16.41 24.76 -11.30
C ASP A 183 15.13 24.55 -10.50
N MET A 184 14.02 24.23 -11.19
CA MET A 184 12.71 24.06 -10.55
C MET A 184 12.16 22.66 -10.80
N ALA A 185 11.74 21.99 -9.72
CA ALA A 185 10.94 20.77 -9.76
C ALA A 185 9.55 21.00 -9.18
N MET A 186 8.56 20.34 -9.72
CA MET A 186 7.17 20.39 -9.25
C MET A 186 6.59 18.99 -9.15
N SER A 187 5.86 18.72 -8.06
CA SER A 187 4.99 17.56 -7.89
C SER A 187 3.58 18.02 -7.61
N LEU A 188 2.60 17.45 -8.28
CA LEU A 188 1.20 17.80 -8.10
C LEU A 188 0.53 16.82 -7.13
N ARG A 189 -0.01 17.35 -6.05
CA ARG A 189 -0.86 16.61 -5.12
C ARG A 189 -2.29 16.66 -5.60
N ILE A 190 -2.85 15.51 -6.03
CA ILE A 190 -4.18 15.44 -6.61
C ILE A 190 -5.04 14.52 -5.73
N LEU A 191 -6.17 15.04 -5.23
CA LEU A 191 -7.19 14.27 -4.54
C LEU A 191 -8.53 14.52 -5.20
N THR A 192 -9.27 13.46 -5.48
CA THR A 192 -10.64 13.58 -5.96
C THR A 192 -11.63 13.44 -4.80
N ARG A 193 -12.82 13.97 -4.98
CA ARG A 193 -13.90 13.81 -4.00
C ARG A 193 -14.29 12.36 -3.84
N GLN A 194 -14.28 11.60 -4.96
CA GLN A 194 -14.65 10.18 -4.93
C GLN A 194 -13.60 9.36 -4.20
N GLY A 195 -12.30 9.56 -4.47
CA GLY A 195 -11.21 8.90 -3.74
C GLY A 195 -11.29 9.17 -2.24
N CYS A 196 -11.48 10.45 -1.84
CA CYS A 196 -11.68 10.79 -0.43
C CYS A 196 -12.88 10.05 0.18
N ARG A 197 -14.04 10.03 -0.51
CA ARG A 197 -15.25 9.37 0.01
C ARG A 197 -15.07 7.88 0.16
N ASN A 198 -14.43 7.23 -0.78
CA ASN A 198 -14.22 5.78 -0.76
C ASN A 198 -13.41 5.38 0.48
N ILE A 199 -12.21 5.95 0.65
CA ILE A 199 -11.35 5.59 1.79
C ILE A 199 -11.97 5.94 3.14
N ILE A 200 -12.74 7.03 3.21
CA ILE A 200 -13.44 7.43 4.44
C ILE A 200 -14.53 6.42 4.77
N ARG A 201 -15.36 6.02 3.79
CA ARG A 201 -16.40 5.00 4.00
C ARG A 201 -15.81 3.69 4.46
N ASP A 202 -14.78 3.20 3.77
CA ASP A 202 -14.09 1.96 4.15
C ASP A 202 -13.61 2.01 5.62
N ALA A 203 -13.08 3.15 6.08
CA ALA A 203 -12.64 3.34 7.46
C ALA A 203 -13.82 3.34 8.47
N PHE A 204 -14.93 4.00 8.17
CA PHE A 204 -16.09 4.02 9.05
C PHE A 204 -16.81 2.68 9.09
N GLU A 205 -16.97 2.01 7.97
CA GLU A 205 -17.55 0.66 7.87
C GLU A 205 -16.72 -0.36 8.65
N TYR A 206 -15.39 -0.30 8.52
CA TYR A 206 -14.49 -1.13 9.33
C TYR A 206 -14.63 -0.83 10.83
N CYS A 207 -14.64 0.45 11.21
CA CYS A 207 -14.83 0.89 12.59
C CYS A 207 -16.13 0.31 13.17
N GLN A 208 -17.23 0.36 12.41
CA GLN A 208 -18.53 -0.18 12.80
C GLN A 208 -18.50 -1.71 12.89
N LYS A 209 -17.97 -2.38 11.88
CA LYS A 209 -17.90 -3.85 11.79
C LYS A 209 -17.13 -4.47 12.97
N TYR A 210 -16.01 -3.86 13.34
CA TYR A 210 -15.12 -4.38 14.39
C TYR A 210 -15.34 -3.74 15.77
N GLY A 211 -16.34 -2.87 15.93
CA GLY A 211 -16.73 -2.30 17.21
C GLY A 211 -15.81 -1.24 17.77
N TYR A 212 -14.95 -0.64 16.94
CA TYR A 212 -14.15 0.51 17.34
C TYR A 212 -15.04 1.73 17.62
N LYS A 213 -14.54 2.69 18.39
CA LYS A 213 -15.34 3.83 18.88
C LYS A 213 -15.07 5.14 18.18
N SER A 214 -13.95 5.25 17.48
CA SER A 214 -13.54 6.50 16.82
C SER A 214 -12.82 6.28 15.51
N VAL A 215 -13.04 7.20 14.59
CA VAL A 215 -12.22 7.39 13.37
C VAL A 215 -11.53 8.74 13.48
N THR A 216 -10.22 8.76 13.30
CA THR A 216 -9.42 10.00 13.26
C THR A 216 -8.98 10.28 11.84
N VAL A 217 -9.42 11.41 11.26
CA VAL A 217 -8.88 11.89 9.98
C VAL A 217 -7.56 12.62 10.23
N VAL A 218 -6.50 12.17 9.54
CA VAL A 218 -5.15 12.70 9.69
C VAL A 218 -4.73 13.42 8.41
N GLU A 219 -4.68 14.75 8.46
CA GLU A 219 -4.40 15.61 7.31
C GLU A 219 -3.66 16.90 7.74
N LYS A 220 -3.41 17.83 6.81
CA LYS A 220 -2.78 19.13 7.11
C LYS A 220 -3.58 20.32 6.53
N PRO A 221 -4.86 20.49 6.87
CA PRO A 221 -5.73 21.49 6.21
C PRO A 221 -5.37 22.95 6.51
N ASN A 222 -4.62 23.23 7.55
CA ASN A 222 -4.14 24.58 7.88
C ASN A 222 -3.04 25.08 6.92
N VAL A 223 -2.33 24.17 6.23
CA VAL A 223 -1.28 24.47 5.24
C VAL A 223 -1.71 24.05 3.84
N ILE A 224 -2.14 22.80 3.69
CA ILE A 224 -2.58 22.21 2.42
C ILE A 224 -4.11 22.36 2.33
N ARG A 225 -4.55 23.59 2.04
CA ARG A 225 -5.95 23.98 2.23
C ARG A 225 -6.94 23.29 1.31
N GLU A 226 -6.54 23.03 0.05
CA GLU A 226 -7.47 22.49 -0.95
C GLU A 226 -7.58 20.96 -0.83
N THR A 227 -6.50 20.23 -0.99
CA THR A 227 -6.56 18.77 -0.99
C THR A 227 -6.83 18.18 0.41
N SER A 228 -6.06 18.55 1.44
CA SER A 228 -6.36 18.14 2.82
C SER A 228 -7.72 18.68 3.30
N GLY A 229 -8.08 19.91 2.88
CA GLY A 229 -9.38 20.47 3.19
C GLY A 229 -10.54 19.72 2.53
N LEU A 230 -10.36 19.19 1.31
CA LEU A 230 -11.33 18.32 0.66
C LEU A 230 -11.54 17.04 1.49
N MET A 231 -10.46 16.36 1.87
CA MET A 231 -10.51 15.15 2.68
C MET A 231 -11.28 15.38 4.00
N VAL A 232 -10.92 16.41 4.75
CA VAL A 232 -11.58 16.75 6.03
C VAL A 232 -13.06 17.11 5.82
N ARG A 233 -13.39 17.91 4.80
CA ARG A 233 -14.79 18.26 4.51
C ARG A 233 -15.67 17.05 4.18
N GLU A 234 -15.14 16.12 3.37
CA GLU A 234 -15.89 14.90 3.05
C GLU A 234 -15.98 13.97 4.26
N THR A 235 -14.94 13.87 5.12
CA THR A 235 -15.00 13.11 6.37
C THR A 235 -16.10 13.62 7.29
N ARG A 236 -16.20 14.94 7.50
CA ARG A 236 -17.26 15.54 8.33
C ARG A 236 -18.68 15.27 7.82
N LYS A 237 -18.84 15.09 6.49
CA LYS A 237 -20.13 14.74 5.90
C LYS A 237 -20.50 13.29 6.14
N ILE A 238 -19.55 12.38 5.83
CA ILE A 238 -19.75 10.94 5.95
C ILE A 238 -19.92 10.52 7.41
N ALA A 239 -19.17 11.10 8.34
CA ALA A 239 -19.29 10.81 9.77
C ALA A 239 -20.72 10.96 10.31
N LYS A 240 -21.55 11.83 9.72
CA LYS A 240 -22.96 12.00 10.11
C LYS A 240 -23.84 10.80 9.77
N GLU A 241 -23.39 9.92 8.88
CA GLU A 241 -24.08 8.69 8.48
C GLU A 241 -23.84 7.55 9.47
N TYR A 242 -22.83 7.68 10.38
CA TYR A 242 -22.41 6.64 11.32
C TYR A 242 -22.62 7.06 12.78
N SER A 243 -23.83 6.89 13.28
CA SER A 243 -24.14 7.20 14.67
C SER A 243 -23.38 6.29 15.64
N GLY A 244 -22.80 6.88 16.70
CA GLY A 244 -22.05 6.15 17.72
C GLY A 244 -20.55 5.98 17.45
N ILE A 245 -20.05 6.49 16.29
CA ILE A 245 -18.62 6.57 16.00
C ILE A 245 -18.16 8.03 16.15
N GLU A 246 -17.21 8.26 17.05
CA GLU A 246 -16.62 9.58 17.26
C GLU A 246 -15.70 9.96 16.09
N LEU A 247 -15.94 11.10 15.45
CA LEU A 247 -14.98 11.68 14.52
C LEU A 247 -13.98 12.55 15.26
N ARG A 248 -12.69 12.26 15.07
CA ARG A 248 -11.58 13.09 15.52
C ARG A 248 -10.80 13.62 14.31
N GLU A 249 -10.17 14.77 14.48
CA GLU A 249 -9.36 15.43 13.45
C GLU A 249 -7.99 15.75 14.02
N ALA A 250 -6.94 15.44 13.26
CA ALA A 250 -5.58 15.75 13.68
C ALA A 250 -4.71 16.22 12.49
N ASN A 251 -3.83 17.18 12.75
CA ASN A 251 -2.75 17.49 11.83
C ASN A 251 -1.71 16.38 11.87
N ILE A 252 -1.14 16.00 10.71
CA ILE A 252 -0.19 14.90 10.56
C ILE A 252 1.01 15.02 11.50
N ASP A 253 1.60 16.19 11.65
CA ASP A 253 2.72 16.44 12.54
C ASP A 253 2.35 16.25 14.02
N ALA A 254 1.18 16.76 14.43
CA ALA A 254 0.66 16.54 15.76
C ALA A 254 0.31 15.07 16.00
N MET A 255 -0.24 14.38 15.00
CA MET A 255 -0.53 12.94 15.09
C MET A 255 0.73 12.13 15.34
N CYS A 256 1.83 12.39 14.62
CA CYS A 256 3.10 11.71 14.87
C CYS A 256 3.57 11.87 16.33
N MET A 257 3.44 13.07 16.89
CA MET A 257 3.77 13.34 18.30
C MET A 257 2.85 12.55 19.25
N TRP A 258 1.54 12.57 19.01
CA TRP A 258 0.57 11.90 19.87
C TRP A 258 0.67 10.38 19.81
N LEU A 259 0.99 9.80 18.66
CA LEU A 259 1.23 8.36 18.50
C LEU A 259 2.43 7.90 19.33
N VAL A 260 3.48 8.71 19.47
CA VAL A 260 4.60 8.41 20.36
C VAL A 260 4.21 8.60 21.84
N LYS A 261 3.35 9.58 22.14
CA LYS A 261 2.99 9.89 23.53
C LYS A 261 1.90 9.00 24.11
N ASN A 262 0.80 8.83 23.36
CA ASN A 262 -0.42 8.16 23.82
C ASN A 262 -1.06 7.30 22.70
N PRO A 263 -0.34 6.32 22.09
CA PRO A 263 -0.84 5.55 20.95
C PRO A 263 -2.15 4.82 21.24
N GLN A 264 -2.32 4.34 22.47
CA GLN A 264 -3.51 3.57 22.90
C GLN A 264 -4.83 4.35 22.87
N THR A 265 -4.78 5.67 22.67
CA THR A 265 -6.00 6.49 22.58
C THR A 265 -6.59 6.54 21.18
N TYR A 266 -5.86 6.00 20.19
CA TYR A 266 -6.27 5.97 18.79
C TYR A 266 -6.63 4.55 18.37
N SER A 267 -7.59 4.44 17.44
CA SER A 267 -8.02 3.16 16.90
C SER A 267 -8.00 3.17 15.37
N VAL A 268 -8.99 3.73 14.69
CA VAL A 268 -9.00 3.81 13.23
C VAL A 268 -8.50 5.18 12.79
N LEU A 269 -7.45 5.18 11.97
CA LEU A 269 -6.91 6.37 11.32
C LEU A 269 -7.24 6.34 9.84
N VAL A 270 -7.70 7.45 9.27
CA VAL A 270 -7.93 7.60 7.83
C VAL A 270 -7.18 8.81 7.29
N THR A 271 -6.48 8.64 6.17
CA THR A 271 -5.57 9.66 5.66
C THR A 271 -5.30 9.50 4.15
N SER A 272 -4.79 10.54 3.52
CA SER A 272 -4.29 10.52 2.16
C SER A 272 -3.04 9.63 2.00
N ASN A 273 -2.62 9.41 0.77
CA ASN A 273 -1.63 8.40 0.42
C ASN A 273 -0.27 8.63 1.11
N LEU A 274 0.38 9.76 0.88
CA LEU A 274 1.71 10.02 1.46
C LEU A 274 1.68 10.09 2.99
N PHE A 275 0.69 10.77 3.57
CA PHE A 275 0.59 10.84 5.02
C PHE A 275 0.29 9.49 5.64
N GLY A 276 -0.51 8.65 4.95
CA GLY A 276 -0.77 7.28 5.35
C GLY A 276 0.46 6.39 5.34
N ASP A 277 1.35 6.58 4.37
CA ASP A 277 2.63 5.88 4.31
C ASP A 277 3.48 6.17 5.53
N ILE A 278 3.67 7.46 5.84
CA ILE A 278 4.48 7.91 6.97
C ILE A 278 3.90 7.45 8.31
N VAL A 279 2.59 7.66 8.52
CA VAL A 279 1.93 7.34 9.80
C VAL A 279 1.87 5.84 10.04
N SER A 280 1.62 5.04 9.01
CA SER A 280 1.54 3.59 9.20
C SER A 280 2.87 2.95 9.54
N ASP A 281 3.98 3.45 9.00
CA ASP A 281 5.32 2.98 9.36
C ASP A 281 5.67 3.35 10.81
N LEU A 282 5.27 4.54 11.25
CA LEU A 282 5.36 4.91 12.66
C LEU A 282 4.53 3.96 13.54
N CYS A 283 3.26 3.71 13.18
CA CYS A 283 2.38 2.78 13.92
C CYS A 283 2.97 1.36 13.94
N ALA A 284 3.54 0.88 12.82
CA ALA A 284 4.19 -0.42 12.75
C ALA A 284 5.38 -0.51 13.74
N GLN A 285 6.18 0.54 13.84
CA GLN A 285 7.32 0.57 14.79
C GLN A 285 6.85 0.47 16.25
N LEU A 286 5.69 1.02 16.58
CA LEU A 286 5.14 0.95 17.93
C LEU A 286 4.69 -0.47 18.36
N VAL A 287 4.52 -1.39 17.42
CA VAL A 287 4.04 -2.76 17.68
C VAL A 287 5.02 -3.86 17.26
N GLY A 288 6.31 -3.53 17.13
CA GLY A 288 7.36 -4.51 16.86
C GLY A 288 8.11 -4.29 15.55
N GLY A 289 7.82 -3.22 14.81
CA GLY A 289 8.51 -2.83 13.59
C GLY A 289 7.98 -3.52 12.34
N LEU A 290 8.67 -3.31 11.22
CA LEU A 290 8.24 -3.76 9.88
C LEU A 290 8.06 -5.29 9.77
N GLY A 291 8.71 -6.09 10.62
CA GLY A 291 8.53 -7.54 10.68
C GLY A 291 7.14 -7.99 11.18
N PHE A 292 6.32 -7.06 11.70
CA PHE A 292 4.93 -7.27 12.11
C PHE A 292 3.94 -6.48 11.26
N ALA A 293 4.41 -5.67 10.34
CA ALA A 293 3.59 -4.76 9.55
C ALA A 293 3.01 -5.44 8.30
N CYS A 294 1.77 -5.87 8.40
CA CYS A 294 1.00 -6.42 7.29
C CYS A 294 0.20 -5.34 6.55
N SER A 295 -0.22 -5.64 5.34
CA SER A 295 -0.99 -4.74 4.50
C SER A 295 -1.90 -5.48 3.53
N GLY A 296 -3.08 -4.93 3.30
CA GLY A 296 -3.96 -5.30 2.20
C GLY A 296 -4.23 -4.12 1.29
N ASN A 297 -3.87 -4.25 0.01
CA ASN A 297 -4.29 -3.31 -1.03
C ASN A 297 -5.62 -3.77 -1.57
N ILE A 298 -6.71 -3.07 -1.27
CA ILE A 298 -8.08 -3.55 -1.44
C ILE A 298 -8.83 -2.66 -2.42
N GLY A 299 -9.40 -3.28 -3.44
CA GLY A 299 -10.36 -2.71 -4.38
C GLY A 299 -11.76 -3.28 -4.19
N ASP A 300 -12.67 -3.00 -5.13
CA ASP A 300 -14.03 -3.53 -5.06
C ASP A 300 -14.08 -5.04 -5.38
N ASN A 301 -13.25 -5.49 -6.32
CA ASN A 301 -13.32 -6.85 -6.85
C ASN A 301 -12.00 -7.62 -6.74
N TYR A 302 -10.94 -6.99 -6.28
CA TYR A 302 -9.61 -7.60 -6.21
C TYR A 302 -8.83 -7.06 -5.02
N ALA A 303 -7.95 -7.89 -4.48
CA ALA A 303 -7.06 -7.50 -3.40
C ALA A 303 -5.67 -8.12 -3.54
N VAL A 304 -4.64 -7.36 -3.11
CA VAL A 304 -3.25 -7.81 -3.04
C VAL A 304 -2.77 -7.67 -1.60
N PHE A 305 -2.34 -8.76 -1.00
CA PHE A 305 -1.88 -8.81 0.40
C PHE A 305 -0.36 -8.94 0.43
N GLU A 306 0.29 -8.07 1.20
CA GLU A 306 1.75 -7.94 1.25
C GLU A 306 2.23 -7.51 2.64
N PRO A 307 3.45 -7.88 3.06
CA PRO A 307 4.12 -7.19 4.15
C PRO A 307 4.53 -5.78 3.69
N THR A 308 4.67 -4.84 4.62
CA THR A 308 5.04 -3.45 4.26
C THR A 308 6.55 -3.27 4.07
N HIS A 309 7.37 -4.23 4.47
CA HIS A 309 8.83 -4.16 4.34
C HIS A 309 9.30 -4.35 2.89
N GLY A 310 10.46 -3.78 2.55
CA GLY A 310 11.11 -3.99 1.26
C GLY A 310 11.86 -5.33 1.16
N SER A 311 12.56 -5.49 0.05
CA SER A 311 13.24 -6.74 -0.33
C SER A 311 14.49 -7.10 0.48
N ALA A 312 15.08 -6.18 1.22
CA ALA A 312 16.28 -6.38 2.04
C ALA A 312 17.31 -7.38 1.45
N PRO A 313 17.85 -7.13 0.25
CA PRO A 313 18.55 -8.12 -0.58
C PRO A 313 19.77 -8.74 0.11
N LYS A 314 20.39 -8.04 1.06
CA LYS A 314 21.52 -8.55 1.85
C LYS A 314 21.16 -9.76 2.74
N TYR A 315 19.89 -10.01 2.98
CA TYR A 315 19.40 -11.12 3.82
C TYR A 315 18.70 -12.22 3.02
N ALA A 316 18.59 -12.06 1.70
CA ALA A 316 17.91 -13.01 0.82
C ALA A 316 18.51 -14.42 0.93
N GLY A 317 17.66 -15.43 1.02
CA GLY A 317 18.06 -16.85 1.14
C GLY A 317 18.69 -17.25 2.48
N MET A 318 18.73 -16.33 3.46
CA MET A 318 19.35 -16.62 4.76
C MET A 318 18.37 -17.12 5.82
N ASN A 319 17.06 -17.03 5.57
CA ASN A 319 15.99 -17.34 6.53
C ASN A 319 16.15 -16.60 7.87
N LYS A 320 16.58 -15.34 7.83
CA LYS A 320 16.83 -14.50 9.02
C LYS A 320 15.75 -13.48 9.29
N VAL A 321 14.93 -13.16 8.29
CA VAL A 321 13.89 -12.14 8.43
C VAL A 321 12.68 -12.72 9.16
N ASN A 322 12.02 -11.88 9.94
CA ASN A 322 10.79 -12.26 10.63
C ASN A 322 9.65 -12.37 9.60
N PRO A 323 9.00 -13.55 9.43
CA PRO A 323 7.93 -13.71 8.45
C PRO A 323 6.55 -13.29 8.95
N ILE A 324 6.41 -12.84 10.21
CA ILE A 324 5.11 -12.57 10.84
C ILE A 324 4.29 -11.57 10.02
N ALA A 325 4.90 -10.52 9.48
CA ALA A 325 4.21 -9.56 8.61
C ALA A 325 3.52 -10.25 7.42
N MET A 326 4.20 -11.21 6.78
CA MET A 326 3.63 -11.99 5.68
C MET A 326 2.52 -12.93 6.16
N LEU A 327 2.69 -13.59 7.31
CA LEU A 327 1.66 -14.47 7.89
C LEU A 327 0.40 -13.68 8.27
N LEU A 328 0.56 -12.47 8.79
CA LEU A 328 -0.56 -11.55 9.05
C LEU A 328 -1.23 -11.08 7.75
N SER A 329 -0.46 -10.91 6.67
CA SER A 329 -1.02 -10.61 5.34
C SER A 329 -1.82 -11.81 4.79
N VAL A 330 -1.36 -13.04 5.03
CA VAL A 330 -2.13 -14.27 4.74
C VAL A 330 -3.44 -14.28 5.53
N LYS A 331 -3.40 -13.93 6.82
CA LYS A 331 -4.62 -13.79 7.62
C LYS A 331 -5.61 -12.81 7.00
N MET A 332 -5.15 -11.64 6.56
CA MET A 332 -6.01 -10.66 5.88
C MET A 332 -6.61 -11.20 4.59
N MET A 333 -5.83 -11.99 3.82
CA MET A 333 -6.33 -12.69 2.63
C MET A 333 -7.43 -13.70 2.97
N LEU A 334 -7.25 -14.49 4.04
CA LEU A 334 -8.26 -15.44 4.49
C LEU A 334 -9.56 -14.74 4.91
N ASP A 335 -9.45 -13.60 5.61
CA ASP A 335 -10.61 -12.75 5.96
C ASP A 335 -11.32 -12.23 4.70
N TRP A 336 -10.57 -11.83 3.66
CA TRP A 336 -11.10 -11.39 2.37
C TRP A 336 -11.83 -12.50 1.63
N LEU A 337 -11.28 -13.70 1.63
CA LEU A 337 -11.87 -14.89 1.02
C LEU A 337 -13.03 -15.50 1.83
N ASN A 338 -13.41 -14.90 2.96
CA ASN A 338 -14.40 -15.41 3.91
C ASN A 338 -14.02 -16.79 4.51
N GLU A 339 -12.74 -17.06 4.68
CA GLU A 339 -12.17 -18.24 5.34
C GLU A 339 -11.75 -17.90 6.80
N GLY A 340 -12.57 -17.14 7.51
CA GLY A 340 -12.28 -16.64 8.86
C GLY A 340 -11.95 -17.72 9.90
N ASP A 341 -12.47 -18.94 9.73
CA ASP A 341 -12.16 -20.08 10.60
C ASP A 341 -10.70 -20.56 10.45
N LYS A 342 -10.04 -20.21 9.35
CA LYS A 342 -8.64 -20.51 9.06
C LYS A 342 -7.70 -19.32 9.31
N ALA A 343 -8.24 -18.14 9.60
CA ALA A 343 -7.52 -16.86 9.71
C ALA A 343 -6.87 -16.61 11.10
#